data_4187879c90b4824f30bfeea92f42f0d2
#
_entry.id   4187879c90b4824f30bfeea92f42f0d2
#
_cell.length_a   1.000
_cell.length_b   1.000
_cell.length_c   1.000
_cell.angle_alpha   90.00
_cell.angle_beta   90.00
_cell.angle_gamma   90.00
#
_symmetry.space_group_name_H-M   'P 1'
#
loop_
_entity.id
_entity.type
_entity.pdbx_description
1 polymer ?
#
loop_
_entity_poly.entity_id
_entity_poly.type
_entity_poly.pdbx_seq_one_letter_code
_entity_poly.pdbx_strand_id
1 'polypeptide(L)'
;IKVKSKGQIMTDTKFPRSTKIVATIGTATDDPNIIKKLIKTGVNVFRLNFSHGNHGEHLKRITYIRSAEKEMNSNVAILADLQGPKFRIGAVKNESKVIKGSNYIFDKIPEIGNFKRVNLPHDEIFKSL
;
A
#
# COMPACT_ATOMS: atom_id res chain seq x y z
N ILE A 1 24.09 15.91 40.02
CA ILE A 1 24.00 14.81 39.03
C ILE A 1 22.69 14.07 39.32
N LYS A 2 21.64 14.27 38.52
CA LYS A 2 20.40 13.53 38.65
C LYS A 2 20.51 12.30 37.75
N VAL A 3 20.57 11.12 38.36
CA VAL A 3 20.47 9.82 37.67
C VAL A 3 19.01 9.63 37.25
N LYS A 4 18.71 9.62 35.96
CA LYS A 4 17.38 9.29 35.44
C LYS A 4 17.29 7.77 35.30
N SER A 5 16.16 7.22 35.75
CA SER A 5 15.82 5.79 35.73
C SER A 5 15.90 5.16 34.35
N LYS A 6 16.34 3.90 34.30
CA LYS A 6 16.38 3.04 33.12
C LYS A 6 14.99 2.97 32.47
N GLY A 7 14.87 3.38 31.20
CA GLY A 7 13.67 3.14 30.39
C GLY A 7 13.18 4.28 29.51
N GLN A 8 13.72 5.49 29.61
CA GLN A 8 13.39 6.55 28.66
C GLN A 8 14.45 6.58 27.55
N ILE A 9 14.09 6.08 26.38
CA ILE A 9 14.81 6.41 25.15
C ILE A 9 14.58 7.90 24.94
N MET A 10 15.55 8.71 25.34
CA MET A 10 15.53 10.13 25.04
C MET A 10 15.84 10.27 23.53
N THR A 11 14.80 10.45 22.73
CA THR A 11 14.92 10.98 21.37
C THR A 11 15.09 12.51 21.44
N ASP A 12 15.95 12.97 22.33
CA ASP A 12 16.37 14.37 22.36
C ASP A 12 17.54 14.49 21.38
N THR A 13 17.27 14.23 20.11
CA THR A 13 18.21 14.53 19.05
C THR A 13 18.12 16.03 18.80
N LYS A 14 19.11 16.75 19.29
CA LYS A 14 19.37 18.17 19.04
C LYS A 14 19.38 18.50 17.53
N PHE A 15 19.37 17.47 16.70
CA PHE A 15 19.28 17.53 15.24
C PHE A 15 18.19 16.56 14.77
N PRO A 16 17.17 17.05 14.03
CA PRO A 16 16.16 16.18 13.44
C PRO A 16 16.83 15.24 12.42
N ARG A 17 16.44 13.97 12.45
CA ARG A 17 16.94 12.99 11.48
C ARG A 17 16.66 13.45 10.05
N SER A 18 17.71 13.54 9.21
CA SER A 18 17.61 13.94 7.81
C SER A 18 16.87 12.89 6.98
N THR A 19 17.18 11.61 7.17
CA THR A 19 16.50 10.50 6.50
C THR A 19 15.08 10.33 7.02
N LYS A 20 14.10 10.32 6.11
CA LYS A 20 12.68 10.11 6.42
C LYS A 20 12.30 8.65 6.19
N ILE A 21 11.46 8.12 7.08
CA ILE A 21 10.93 6.76 6.96
C ILE A 21 9.55 6.83 6.35
N VAL A 22 9.35 6.11 5.23
CA VAL A 22 8.05 5.89 4.60
C VAL A 22 7.56 4.50 4.94
N ALA A 23 6.40 4.39 5.56
CA ALA A 23 5.75 3.12 5.87
C ALA A 23 4.48 2.94 5.04
N THR A 24 4.38 1.82 4.33
CA THR A 24 3.14 1.49 3.61
C THR A 24 2.13 0.85 4.56
N ILE A 25 0.91 1.40 4.59
CA ILE A 25 -0.20 0.83 5.35
C ILE A 25 -0.88 -0.25 4.51
N GLY A 26 -1.03 -1.41 5.10
CA GLY A 26 -1.69 -2.59 4.52
C GLY A 26 -2.44 -3.38 5.60
N THR A 27 -2.95 -4.55 5.25
CA THR A 27 -3.77 -5.40 6.15
C THR A 27 -3.12 -5.69 7.50
N ALA A 28 -1.80 -5.87 7.53
CA ALA A 28 -1.03 -6.13 8.76
C ALA A 28 -0.85 -4.88 9.64
N THR A 29 -1.10 -3.69 9.13
CA THR A 29 -0.87 -2.40 9.81
C THR A 29 -2.14 -1.55 9.88
N ASP A 30 -3.29 -2.09 9.48
CA ASP A 30 -4.59 -1.41 9.46
C ASP A 30 -5.25 -1.42 10.86
N ASP A 31 -4.48 -0.97 11.86
CA ASP A 31 -4.90 -0.87 13.26
C ASP A 31 -4.41 0.44 13.86
N PRO A 32 -5.28 1.21 14.57
CA PRO A 32 -4.91 2.50 15.16
C PRO A 32 -3.73 2.41 16.13
N ASN A 33 -3.62 1.32 16.89
CA ASN A 33 -2.54 1.16 17.88
C ASN A 33 -1.21 0.86 17.18
N ILE A 34 -1.24 0.13 16.06
CA ILE A 34 -0.05 -0.11 15.24
C ILE A 34 0.42 1.20 14.60
N ILE A 35 -0.51 2.02 14.08
CA ILE A 35 -0.19 3.34 13.52
C ILE A 35 0.46 4.24 14.57
N LYS A 36 -0.07 4.28 15.80
CA LYS A 36 0.55 5.02 16.92
C LYS A 36 1.97 4.52 17.24
N LYS A 37 2.17 3.19 17.27
CA LYS A 37 3.50 2.61 17.47
C LYS A 37 4.46 3.02 16.35
N LEU A 38 4.04 3.00 15.10
CA LEU A 38 4.85 3.42 13.95
C LEU A 38 5.24 4.90 14.04
N ILE A 39 4.32 5.79 14.44
CA ILE A 39 4.65 7.20 14.69
C ILE A 39 5.69 7.31 15.80
N LYS A 40 5.47 6.63 16.93
CA LYS A 40 6.39 6.64 18.08
C LYS A 40 7.79 6.13 17.73
N THR A 41 7.91 5.18 16.81
CA THR A 41 9.20 4.66 16.32
C THR A 41 9.84 5.53 15.26
N GLY A 42 9.18 6.61 14.84
CA GLY A 42 9.75 7.64 13.98
C GLY A 42 9.39 7.56 12.50
N VAL A 43 8.27 6.92 12.15
CA VAL A 43 7.72 7.01 10.79
C VAL A 43 7.31 8.45 10.50
N ASN A 44 7.70 8.95 9.34
CA ASN A 44 7.44 10.32 8.89
C ASN A 44 6.33 10.39 7.85
N VAL A 45 6.18 9.35 7.02
CA VAL A 45 5.24 9.33 5.90
C VAL A 45 4.50 8.00 5.89
N PHE A 46 3.19 8.02 5.81
CA PHE A 46 2.36 6.85 5.59
C PHE A 46 1.95 6.80 4.12
N ARG A 47 2.38 5.73 3.42
CA ARG A 47 2.02 5.51 2.02
C ARG A 47 0.76 4.64 1.95
N LEU A 48 -0.25 5.13 1.22
CA LEU A 48 -1.46 4.40 0.87
C LEU A 48 -1.39 3.99 -0.60
N ASN A 49 -1.32 2.69 -0.87
CA ASN A 49 -1.24 2.16 -2.22
C ASN A 49 -2.65 1.98 -2.80
N PHE A 50 -3.05 2.89 -3.68
CA PHE A 50 -4.38 2.88 -4.33
C PHE A 50 -4.53 1.82 -5.43
N SER A 51 -3.48 1.04 -5.70
CA SER A 51 -3.59 -0.15 -6.56
C SER A 51 -4.31 -1.32 -5.86
N HIS A 52 -4.53 -1.24 -4.54
CA HIS A 52 -5.20 -2.26 -3.72
C HIS A 52 -6.17 -1.60 -2.74
N GLY A 53 -7.21 -2.34 -2.37
CA GLY A 53 -8.25 -1.84 -1.49
C GLY A 53 -9.29 -0.96 -2.22
N ASN A 54 -10.21 -0.40 -1.47
CA ASN A 54 -11.26 0.50 -1.96
C ASN A 54 -11.22 1.86 -1.25
N HIS A 55 -12.00 2.81 -1.74
CA HIS A 55 -12.01 4.17 -1.19
C HIS A 55 -12.39 4.22 0.29
N GLY A 56 -13.33 3.37 0.73
CA GLY A 56 -13.76 3.31 2.13
C GLY A 56 -12.63 2.86 3.05
N GLU A 57 -11.86 1.85 2.65
CA GLU A 57 -10.69 1.38 3.39
C GLU A 57 -9.60 2.45 3.48
N HIS A 58 -9.33 3.15 2.38
CA HIS A 58 -8.34 4.24 2.39
C HIS A 58 -8.79 5.40 3.27
N LEU A 59 -10.07 5.79 3.22
CA LEU A 59 -10.62 6.83 4.09
C LEU A 59 -10.49 6.46 5.57
N LYS A 60 -10.81 5.21 5.92
CA LYS A 60 -10.63 4.66 7.28
C LYS A 60 -9.17 4.77 7.75
N ARG A 61 -8.21 4.37 6.91
CA ARG A 61 -6.77 4.47 7.20
C ARG A 61 -6.32 5.91 7.42
N ILE A 62 -6.78 6.84 6.56
CA ILE A 62 -6.51 8.27 6.72
C ILE A 62 -7.04 8.77 8.06
N THR A 63 -8.27 8.40 8.43
CA THR A 63 -8.87 8.77 9.71
C THR A 63 -8.03 8.27 10.89
N TYR A 64 -7.56 7.04 10.84
CA TYR A 64 -6.69 6.47 11.89
C TYR A 64 -5.36 7.22 12.00
N ILE A 65 -4.72 7.54 10.88
CA ILE A 65 -3.46 8.29 10.87
C ILE A 65 -3.68 9.69 11.47
N ARG A 66 -4.71 10.41 11.05
CA ARG A 66 -4.99 11.77 11.53
C ARG A 66 -5.40 11.80 13.02
N SER A 67 -6.13 10.79 13.49
CA SER A 67 -6.43 10.65 14.92
C SER A 67 -5.17 10.38 15.74
N ALA A 68 -4.31 9.48 15.28
CA ALA A 68 -3.06 9.18 15.94
C ALA A 68 -2.10 10.40 15.98
N GLU A 69 -1.99 11.12 14.87
CA GLU A 69 -1.21 12.36 14.74
C GLU A 69 -1.64 13.39 15.80
N LYS A 70 -2.96 13.61 15.91
CA LYS A 70 -3.54 14.54 16.90
C LYS A 70 -3.28 14.10 18.35
N GLU A 71 -3.51 12.82 18.66
CA GLU A 71 -3.31 12.28 20.01
C GLU A 71 -1.85 12.33 20.45
N MET A 72 -0.92 12.14 19.52
CA MET A 72 0.51 12.10 19.82
C MET A 72 1.21 13.46 19.66
N ASN A 73 0.46 14.51 19.30
CA ASN A 73 1.01 15.83 18.99
C ASN A 73 2.23 15.75 18.05
N SER A 74 2.08 14.98 17.00
CA SER A 74 3.13 14.72 16.01
C SER A 74 2.66 15.16 14.62
N ASN A 75 3.59 15.39 13.69
CA ASN A 75 3.30 15.71 12.30
C ASN A 75 3.79 14.59 11.40
N VAL A 76 2.86 13.97 10.68
CA VAL A 76 3.17 12.93 9.69
C VAL A 76 2.51 13.24 8.34
N ALA A 77 3.21 12.93 7.27
CA ALA A 77 2.66 13.07 5.93
C ALA A 77 1.88 11.81 5.50
N ILE A 78 0.92 12.00 4.60
CA ILE A 78 0.24 10.91 3.90
C ILE A 78 0.60 11.01 2.43
N LEU A 79 1.13 9.92 1.88
CA LEU A 79 1.44 9.76 0.46
C LEU A 79 0.37 8.89 -0.19
N ALA A 80 -0.47 9.46 -1.04
CA ALA A 80 -1.38 8.72 -1.89
C ALA A 80 -0.62 8.26 -3.15
N ASP A 81 -0.31 6.96 -3.21
CA ASP A 81 0.29 6.36 -4.40
C ASP A 81 -0.81 5.92 -5.35
N LEU A 82 -1.09 6.78 -6.33
CA LEU A 82 -2.20 6.62 -7.26
C LEU A 82 -1.93 5.47 -8.24
N GLN A 83 -3.01 4.83 -8.62
CA GLN A 83 -2.97 3.82 -9.67
C GLN A 83 -2.63 4.47 -11.00
N GLY A 84 -1.50 4.08 -11.60
CA GLY A 84 -1.13 4.47 -12.95
C GLY A 84 -1.70 3.52 -14.01
N PRO A 85 -1.52 3.84 -15.32
CA PRO A 85 -1.84 2.92 -16.40
C PRO A 85 -0.94 1.69 -16.29
N LYS A 86 -1.55 0.53 -16.07
CA LYS A 86 -0.84 -0.77 -15.97
C LYS A 86 -1.49 -1.76 -16.90
N PHE A 87 -0.67 -2.46 -17.68
CA PHE A 87 -1.15 -3.61 -18.42
C PHE A 87 -1.52 -4.73 -17.45
N ARG A 88 -2.79 -5.07 -17.42
CA ARG A 88 -3.36 -6.10 -16.55
C ARG A 88 -4.34 -6.94 -17.33
N ILE A 89 -4.27 -8.23 -17.11
CA ILE A 89 -5.33 -9.15 -17.56
C ILE A 89 -6.60 -8.93 -16.72
N GLY A 90 -7.73 -9.30 -17.27
CA GLY A 90 -9.01 -9.34 -16.55
C GLY A 90 -9.02 -10.41 -15.46
N ALA A 91 -10.14 -10.50 -14.75
CA ALA A 91 -10.33 -11.51 -13.71
C ALA A 91 -10.20 -12.93 -14.26
N VAL A 92 -9.63 -13.83 -13.47
CA VAL A 92 -9.45 -15.25 -13.79
C VAL A 92 -10.17 -16.11 -12.76
N LYS A 93 -10.84 -17.16 -13.21
CA LYS A 93 -11.51 -18.12 -12.33
C LYS A 93 -10.48 -19.00 -11.65
N ASN A 94 -10.33 -18.85 -10.34
CA ASN A 94 -9.35 -19.56 -9.52
C ASN A 94 -7.89 -19.32 -9.97
N GLU A 95 -6.94 -19.96 -9.32
CA GLU A 95 -5.54 -20.01 -9.78
C GLU A 95 -5.44 -20.89 -11.03
N SER A 96 -5.63 -20.28 -12.19
CA SER A 96 -5.49 -21.00 -13.46
C SER A 96 -4.01 -21.19 -13.79
N LYS A 97 -3.57 -22.45 -13.80
CA LYS A 97 -2.19 -22.79 -14.18
C LYS A 97 -2.01 -22.71 -15.68
N VAL A 98 -1.04 -21.96 -16.15
CA VAL A 98 -0.58 -21.93 -17.53
C VAL A 98 0.55 -22.94 -17.69
N ILE A 99 0.42 -23.86 -18.66
CA ILE A 99 1.39 -24.92 -18.90
C ILE A 99 2.35 -24.49 -20.02
N LYS A 100 3.65 -24.63 -19.79
CA LYS A 100 4.67 -24.33 -20.79
C LYS A 100 4.42 -25.13 -22.08
N GLY A 101 4.39 -24.43 -23.20
CA GLY A 101 4.14 -25.05 -24.55
C GLY A 101 2.67 -25.16 -24.95
N SER A 102 1.72 -24.80 -24.07
CA SER A 102 0.31 -24.69 -24.43
C SER A 102 -0.02 -23.35 -25.09
N ASN A 103 -0.99 -23.35 -26.00
CA ASN A 103 -1.55 -22.10 -26.51
C ASN A 103 -2.47 -21.48 -25.49
N TYR A 104 -2.31 -20.18 -25.26
CA TYR A 104 -3.15 -19.39 -24.38
C TYR A 104 -3.68 -18.17 -25.12
N ILE A 105 -4.98 -17.91 -25.04
CA ILE A 105 -5.64 -16.86 -25.80
C ILE A 105 -5.80 -15.62 -24.95
N PHE A 106 -5.30 -14.50 -25.43
CA PHE A 106 -5.63 -13.16 -24.92
C PHE A 106 -6.65 -12.52 -25.87
N ASP A 107 -7.77 -12.08 -25.36
CA ASP A 107 -8.84 -11.47 -26.17
C ASP A 107 -9.48 -10.27 -25.45
N LYS A 108 -10.41 -9.59 -26.12
CA LYS A 108 -11.13 -8.44 -25.60
C LYS A 108 -12.49 -8.78 -24.98
N ILE A 109 -12.84 -10.07 -24.88
CA ILE A 109 -14.15 -10.50 -24.37
C ILE A 109 -14.14 -10.28 -22.84
N PRO A 110 -15.04 -9.44 -22.27
CA PRO A 110 -15.05 -9.07 -20.86
C PRO A 110 -15.64 -10.18 -19.98
N GLU A 111 -15.15 -11.39 -20.14
CA GLU A 111 -15.54 -12.57 -19.37
C GLU A 111 -14.41 -13.01 -18.45
N ILE A 112 -14.76 -13.69 -17.36
CA ILE A 112 -13.80 -14.28 -16.44
C ILE A 112 -12.94 -15.30 -17.20
N GLY A 113 -11.62 -15.10 -17.16
CA GLY A 113 -10.64 -15.98 -17.78
C GLY A 113 -10.57 -17.37 -17.12
N ASN A 114 -9.95 -18.31 -17.82
CA ASN A 114 -9.73 -19.68 -17.38
C ASN A 114 -8.36 -20.19 -17.84
N PHE A 115 -8.12 -21.49 -17.79
CA PHE A 115 -6.84 -22.10 -18.20
C PHE A 115 -6.55 -22.04 -19.72
N LYS A 116 -7.46 -21.57 -20.58
CA LYS A 116 -7.30 -21.45 -22.03
C LYS A 116 -7.26 -20.02 -22.53
N ARG A 117 -7.97 -19.09 -21.86
CA ARG A 117 -8.09 -17.70 -22.28
C ARG A 117 -8.23 -16.74 -21.12
N VAL A 118 -7.88 -15.46 -21.38
CA VAL A 118 -8.13 -14.37 -20.45
C VAL A 118 -8.44 -13.08 -21.22
N ASN A 119 -9.32 -12.27 -20.65
CA ASN A 119 -9.54 -10.92 -21.14
C ASN A 119 -8.27 -10.07 -20.96
N LEU A 120 -7.87 -9.35 -22.01
CA LEU A 120 -6.81 -8.33 -21.98
C LEU A 120 -7.41 -7.00 -22.46
N PRO A 121 -7.93 -6.14 -21.57
CA PRO A 121 -8.68 -4.93 -21.93
C PRO A 121 -7.75 -3.77 -22.36
N HIS A 122 -6.85 -4.03 -23.31
CA HIS A 122 -5.82 -3.10 -23.77
C HIS A 122 -5.76 -3.08 -25.29
N ASP A 123 -6.55 -2.19 -25.89
CA ASP A 123 -6.65 -2.06 -27.35
C ASP A 123 -5.33 -1.72 -28.02
N GLU A 124 -4.50 -0.95 -27.34
CA GLU A 124 -3.18 -0.55 -27.79
C GLU A 124 -2.26 -1.74 -28.03
N ILE A 125 -2.38 -2.80 -27.25
CA ILE A 125 -1.59 -4.04 -27.43
C ILE A 125 -2.00 -4.73 -28.74
N PHE A 126 -3.30 -4.90 -28.95
CA PHE A 126 -3.80 -5.58 -30.17
C PHE A 126 -3.58 -4.77 -31.45
N LYS A 127 -3.41 -3.45 -31.36
CA LYS A 127 -3.06 -2.59 -32.50
C LYS A 127 -1.58 -2.64 -32.87
N SER A 128 -0.73 -3.12 -31.96
CA SER A 128 0.71 -3.21 -32.17
C SER A 128 1.20 -4.57 -32.61
N LEU A 129 0.32 -5.57 -32.69
CA LEU A 129 0.58 -6.92 -33.20
C LEU A 129 0.26 -7.04 -34.68
#